data_2f3b5da58f1a0a6539d7cde3c1d914a5
#
_entry.id   2f3b5da58f1a0a6539d7cde3c1d914a5
#
_cell.length_a   1.000
_cell.length_b   1.000
_cell.length_c   1.000
_cell.angle_alpha   90.00
_cell.angle_beta   90.00
_cell.angle_gamma   90.00
#
_symmetry.space_group_name_H-M   'P 1'
#
loop_
_entity.id
_entity.type
_entity.pdbx_description
1 polymer ?
#
loop_
_entity_poly.entity_id
_entity_poly.type
_entity_poly.pdbx_seq_one_letter_code
_entity_poly.pdbx_strand_id
1 'polypeptide(L)'
;MPLDATVSPKNVVATLHYLVRGAQKPVRYVGDQSPGTDAYSGIDDPHEVQIEDGRGREAEFTLDRNGFALVHAPTQVQDFYSPEEVKAVYYPEVERLLRDQLGASRVFVFDHGVRNAGLADGRTPSRQVHNDHTVNSAPRRVRDHLGSEAEALLSNRFGIVNVWRPIRG
;
A
#
# COMPACT_ATOMS: atom_id res chain seq x y z
N MET A 1 1.43 17.57 -19.72
CA MET A 1 0.08 18.09 -20.01
C MET A 1 -0.55 18.48 -18.71
N PRO A 2 -1.09 19.67 -18.53
CA PRO A 2 -1.88 19.99 -17.35
C PRO A 2 -3.11 19.06 -17.36
N LEU A 3 -3.42 18.48 -16.19
CA LEU A 3 -4.66 17.73 -15.99
C LEU A 3 -5.82 18.64 -16.33
N ASP A 4 -6.70 18.18 -17.19
CA ASP A 4 -7.87 18.94 -17.64
C ASP A 4 -8.75 19.30 -16.42
N ALA A 5 -8.83 20.59 -16.13
CA ALA A 5 -9.48 21.14 -14.93
C ALA A 5 -11.04 21.09 -15.02
N THR A 6 -11.61 20.28 -15.91
CA THR A 6 -13.06 20.28 -16.16
C THR A 6 -13.78 19.01 -15.69
N VAL A 7 -13.10 18.05 -15.07
CA VAL A 7 -13.78 16.90 -14.49
C VAL A 7 -14.29 17.25 -13.11
N SER A 8 -15.58 17.51 -12.97
CA SER A 8 -16.21 17.61 -11.65
C SER A 8 -15.90 16.37 -10.82
N PRO A 9 -15.48 16.50 -9.56
CA PRO A 9 -15.18 15.36 -8.71
C PRO A 9 -16.40 14.44 -8.64
N LYS A 10 -16.21 13.20 -9.02
CA LYS A 10 -17.26 12.19 -9.00
C LYS A 10 -17.05 11.30 -7.77
N ASN A 11 -17.85 11.56 -6.74
CA ASN A 11 -17.96 10.63 -5.65
C ASN A 11 -18.56 9.32 -6.16
N VAL A 12 -18.05 8.20 -5.70
CA VAL A 12 -18.56 6.87 -6.02
C VAL A 12 -18.99 6.17 -4.74
N VAL A 13 -20.09 5.41 -4.83
CA VAL A 13 -20.47 4.49 -3.77
C VAL A 13 -19.87 3.13 -4.08
N ALA A 14 -19.16 2.55 -3.15
CA ALA A 14 -18.56 1.24 -3.29
C ALA A 14 -18.68 0.44 -1.99
N THR A 15 -18.73 -0.89 -2.12
CA THR A 15 -18.70 -1.78 -0.97
C THR A 15 -17.26 -2.01 -0.53
N LEU A 16 -16.94 -1.64 0.71
CA LEU A 16 -15.73 -2.02 1.39
C LEU A 16 -15.99 -3.20 2.31
N HIS A 17 -15.07 -4.15 2.30
CA HIS A 17 -15.15 -5.37 3.08
C HIS A 17 -14.30 -5.24 4.34
N TYR A 18 -14.96 -5.19 5.48
CA TYR A 18 -14.33 -5.22 6.80
C TYR A 18 -14.40 -6.65 7.36
N LEU A 19 -13.96 -6.82 8.58
CA LEU A 19 -14.10 -8.06 9.33
C LEU A 19 -15.04 -7.86 10.50
N VAL A 20 -15.96 -8.80 10.69
CA VAL A 20 -16.78 -8.82 11.89
C VAL A 20 -15.89 -8.84 13.12
N ARG A 21 -16.12 -7.92 14.04
CA ARG A 21 -15.39 -7.87 15.31
C ARG A 21 -15.79 -9.07 16.16
N GLY A 22 -14.88 -10.01 16.32
CA GLY A 22 -15.12 -11.26 17.05
C GLY A 22 -14.16 -11.43 18.24
N ALA A 23 -14.49 -12.40 19.10
CA ALA A 23 -13.65 -12.79 20.23
C ALA A 23 -12.39 -13.53 19.79
N GLN A 24 -12.40 -14.17 18.61
CA GLN A 24 -11.29 -14.91 18.06
C GLN A 24 -10.56 -14.09 16.99
N LYS A 25 -9.23 -14.09 17.07
CA LYS A 25 -8.40 -13.48 16.05
C LYS A 25 -8.52 -14.26 14.74
N PRO A 26 -8.80 -13.59 13.59
CA PRO A 26 -8.81 -14.25 12.29
C PRO A 26 -7.45 -14.89 11.97
N VAL A 27 -7.50 -16.09 11.40
CA VAL A 27 -6.32 -16.86 11.01
C VAL A 27 -6.38 -17.11 9.51
N ARG A 28 -5.25 -16.90 8.83
CA ARG A 28 -5.04 -17.30 7.45
C ARG A 28 -4.09 -18.48 7.42
N TYR A 29 -4.53 -19.58 6.84
CA TYR A 29 -3.70 -20.75 6.64
C TYR A 29 -2.94 -20.61 5.31
N VAL A 30 -1.64 -20.90 5.33
CA VAL A 30 -0.75 -20.82 4.16
C VAL A 30 -0.12 -22.21 3.98
N GLY A 31 -0.24 -22.79 2.79
CA GLY A 31 0.28 -24.13 2.47
C GLY A 31 -0.82 -25.12 2.07
N ASP A 32 -0.45 -26.39 1.94
CA ASP A 32 -1.38 -27.46 1.59
C ASP A 32 -2.42 -27.64 2.69
N GLN A 33 -3.68 -27.55 2.30
CA GLN A 33 -4.81 -27.65 3.22
C GLN A 33 -5.58 -28.94 2.94
N SER A 34 -6.10 -29.54 4.01
CA SER A 34 -7.03 -30.65 3.87
C SER A 34 -8.30 -30.19 3.14
N PRO A 35 -8.88 -31.02 2.25
CA PRO A 35 -10.14 -30.70 1.59
C PRO A 35 -11.22 -30.29 2.59
N GLY A 36 -11.87 -29.16 2.34
CA GLY A 36 -12.96 -28.65 3.20
C GLY A 36 -12.49 -27.73 4.34
N THR A 37 -11.22 -27.40 4.43
CA THR A 37 -10.71 -26.39 5.39
C THR A 37 -10.71 -25.02 4.71
N ASP A 38 -11.41 -24.04 5.31
CA ASP A 38 -11.35 -22.66 4.82
C ASP A 38 -9.95 -22.08 5.05
N ALA A 39 -9.35 -21.55 3.99
CA ALA A 39 -8.04 -20.91 4.04
C ALA A 39 -8.00 -19.68 4.96
N TYR A 40 -9.17 -19.18 5.36
CA TYR A 40 -9.32 -17.97 6.15
C TYR A 40 -10.53 -18.07 7.09
N SER A 41 -10.33 -17.81 8.36
CA SER A 41 -11.37 -17.89 9.39
C SER A 41 -12.08 -16.56 9.68
N GLY A 42 -11.71 -15.49 8.99
CA GLY A 42 -12.36 -14.19 9.16
C GLY A 42 -13.75 -14.15 8.52
N ILE A 43 -14.69 -13.55 9.22
CA ILE A 43 -16.05 -13.33 8.71
C ILE A 43 -16.12 -11.95 8.08
N ASP A 44 -16.58 -11.90 6.84
CA ASP A 44 -16.71 -10.68 6.05
C ASP A 44 -17.85 -9.80 6.57
N ASP A 45 -17.60 -8.48 6.62
CA ASP A 45 -18.55 -7.46 7.06
C ASP A 45 -18.59 -6.32 6.01
N PRO A 46 -19.44 -6.46 4.97
CA PRO A 46 -19.49 -5.51 3.88
C PRO A 46 -20.24 -4.23 4.25
N HIS A 47 -19.65 -3.07 3.95
CA HIS A 47 -20.26 -1.76 4.16
C HIS A 47 -20.26 -0.94 2.86
N GLU A 48 -21.39 -0.36 2.51
CA GLU A 48 -21.44 0.65 1.47
C GLU A 48 -20.87 1.97 2.01
N VAL A 49 -19.88 2.52 1.31
CA VAL A 49 -19.25 3.78 1.67
C VAL A 49 -19.18 4.71 0.47
N GLN A 50 -19.28 6.00 0.74
CA GLN A 50 -19.03 7.03 -0.26
C GLN A 50 -17.54 7.30 -0.32
N ILE A 51 -16.94 7.12 -1.50
CA ILE A 51 -15.54 7.42 -1.79
C ILE A 51 -15.50 8.74 -2.54
N GLU A 52 -14.80 9.70 -1.97
CA GLU A 52 -14.64 11.03 -2.54
C GLU A 52 -13.49 11.07 -3.54
N ASP A 53 -13.64 11.86 -4.60
CA ASP A 53 -12.54 12.17 -5.50
C ASP A 53 -11.64 13.23 -4.85
N GLY A 54 -10.39 12.87 -4.59
CA GLY A 54 -9.39 13.76 -4.02
C GLY A 54 -8.60 14.59 -5.03
N ARG A 55 -8.82 14.40 -6.34
CA ARG A 55 -8.09 15.15 -7.37
C ARG A 55 -8.44 16.63 -7.31
N GLY A 56 -7.43 17.48 -7.42
CA GLY A 56 -7.57 18.92 -7.27
C GLY A 56 -7.68 19.41 -5.80
N ARG A 57 -7.64 18.47 -4.85
CA ARG A 57 -7.67 18.72 -3.40
C ARG A 57 -6.41 18.18 -2.69
N GLU A 58 -5.33 17.97 -3.43
CA GLU A 58 -4.10 17.36 -2.93
C GLU A 58 -3.55 18.06 -1.70
N ALA A 59 -3.66 19.38 -1.65
CA ALA A 59 -3.19 20.17 -0.50
C ALA A 59 -3.96 19.93 0.81
N GLU A 60 -5.14 19.33 0.75
CA GLU A 60 -5.93 18.98 1.94
C GLU A 60 -5.41 17.74 2.65
N PHE A 61 -4.66 16.88 1.94
CA PHE A 61 -4.20 15.58 2.44
C PHE A 61 -2.73 15.62 2.78
N THR A 62 -2.43 15.40 4.04
CA THR A 62 -1.06 15.28 4.54
C THR A 62 -0.88 14.00 5.34
N LEU A 63 0.33 13.45 5.31
CA LEU A 63 0.64 12.22 6.03
C LEU A 63 0.40 12.36 7.55
N ASP A 64 0.72 13.51 8.13
CA ASP A 64 0.54 13.74 9.57
C ASP A 64 -0.92 13.93 9.99
N ARG A 65 -1.79 14.48 9.12
CA ARG A 65 -3.21 14.72 9.43
C ARG A 65 -4.11 13.55 9.02
N ASN A 66 -3.86 12.99 7.85
CA ASN A 66 -4.78 12.08 7.18
C ASN A 66 -4.22 10.65 7.11
N GLY A 67 -2.92 10.46 7.34
CA GLY A 67 -2.24 9.19 7.14
C GLY A 67 -1.95 8.86 5.68
N PHE A 68 -2.30 9.76 4.75
CA PHE A 68 -1.99 9.64 3.32
C PHE A 68 -1.80 11.02 2.69
N ALA A 69 -1.18 11.04 1.51
CA ALA A 69 -1.06 12.21 0.65
C ALA A 69 -1.27 11.80 -0.81
N LEU A 70 -1.80 12.72 -1.62
CA LEU A 70 -1.87 12.58 -3.07
C LEU A 70 -0.72 13.40 -3.68
N VAL A 71 0.11 12.76 -4.49
CA VAL A 71 1.31 13.40 -5.04
C VAL A 71 1.40 13.13 -6.53
N HIS A 72 1.66 14.19 -7.30
CA HIS A 72 2.01 14.04 -8.71
C HIS A 72 3.49 13.69 -8.82
N ALA A 73 3.80 12.44 -9.14
CA ALA A 73 5.15 11.92 -9.27
C ALA A 73 5.29 11.10 -10.56
N PRO A 74 5.66 11.71 -11.70
CA PRO A 74 5.87 10.98 -12.94
C PRO A 74 7.01 9.97 -12.78
N THR A 75 6.98 8.90 -13.57
CA THR A 75 7.99 7.84 -13.54
C THR A 75 8.62 7.65 -14.91
N GLN A 76 9.85 7.15 -14.94
CA GLN A 76 10.56 6.75 -16.14
C GLN A 76 10.41 5.25 -16.45
N VAL A 77 9.73 4.49 -15.58
CA VAL A 77 9.47 3.06 -15.81
C VAL A 77 8.58 2.88 -17.03
N GLN A 78 9.01 2.04 -17.94
CA GLN A 78 8.27 1.70 -19.16
C GLN A 78 7.47 0.41 -18.97
N ASP A 79 8.01 -0.56 -18.23
CA ASP A 79 7.36 -1.83 -17.97
C ASP A 79 7.37 -2.18 -16.46
N PHE A 80 6.24 -1.97 -15.80
CA PHE A 80 6.06 -2.35 -14.40
C PHE A 80 5.98 -3.87 -14.15
N TYR A 81 5.91 -4.66 -15.21
CA TYR A 81 5.97 -6.13 -15.11
C TYR A 81 7.39 -6.68 -15.18
N SER A 82 8.39 -5.83 -15.48
CA SER A 82 9.82 -6.16 -15.38
C SER A 82 10.34 -5.86 -13.96
N PRO A 83 10.62 -6.88 -13.12
CA PRO A 83 11.15 -6.67 -11.77
C PRO A 83 12.51 -5.97 -11.78
N GLU A 84 13.31 -6.19 -12.83
CA GLU A 84 14.62 -5.59 -13.02
C GLU A 84 14.49 -4.08 -13.24
N GLU A 85 13.59 -3.67 -14.12
CA GLU A 85 13.35 -2.26 -14.41
C GLU A 85 12.74 -1.54 -13.18
N VAL A 86 11.78 -2.18 -12.51
CA VAL A 86 11.20 -1.63 -11.27
C VAL A 86 12.27 -1.40 -10.22
N LYS A 87 13.19 -2.34 -10.01
CA LYS A 87 14.28 -2.16 -9.04
C LYS A 87 15.29 -1.12 -9.48
N ALA A 88 15.63 -1.07 -10.77
CA ALA A 88 16.65 -0.14 -11.28
C ALA A 88 16.15 1.30 -11.39
N VAL A 89 14.86 1.51 -11.69
CA VAL A 89 14.28 2.82 -11.98
C VAL A 89 13.32 3.26 -10.88
N TYR A 90 12.30 2.46 -10.58
CA TYR A 90 11.24 2.87 -9.68
C TYR A 90 11.67 2.96 -8.21
N TYR A 91 12.53 2.05 -7.74
CA TYR A 91 12.99 2.10 -6.35
C TYR A 91 13.73 3.42 -6.03
N PRO A 92 14.70 3.87 -6.83
CA PRO A 92 15.31 5.18 -6.64
C PRO A 92 14.34 6.35 -6.73
N GLU A 93 13.34 6.27 -7.61
CA GLU A 93 12.29 7.30 -7.70
C GLU A 93 11.45 7.37 -6.42
N VAL A 94 11.02 6.22 -5.89
CA VAL A 94 10.26 6.12 -4.64
C VAL A 94 11.09 6.58 -3.44
N GLU A 95 12.37 6.20 -3.36
CA GLU A 95 13.24 6.66 -2.29
C GLU A 95 13.38 8.19 -2.26
N ARG A 96 13.57 8.81 -3.42
CA ARG A 96 13.62 10.25 -3.55
C ARG A 96 12.30 10.89 -3.15
N LEU A 97 11.20 10.40 -3.70
CA LEU A 97 9.86 10.88 -3.39
C LEU A 97 9.59 10.87 -1.87
N LEU A 98 9.88 9.76 -1.21
CA LEU A 98 9.61 9.63 0.22
C LEU A 98 10.56 10.47 1.08
N ARG A 99 11.81 10.67 0.66
CA ARG A 99 12.72 11.62 1.32
C ARG A 99 12.17 13.04 1.24
N ASP A 100 11.69 13.45 0.08
CA ASP A 100 11.15 14.79 -0.15
C ASP A 100 9.82 15.01 0.61
N GLN A 101 8.95 14.01 0.62
CA GLN A 101 7.64 14.12 1.27
C GLN A 101 7.68 14.00 2.80
N LEU A 102 8.62 13.24 3.34
CA LEU A 102 8.69 12.91 4.76
C LEU A 102 9.85 13.59 5.50
N GLY A 103 10.79 14.21 4.79
CA GLY A 103 12.07 14.65 5.37
C GLY A 103 12.89 13.49 5.92
N ALA A 104 12.69 12.28 5.40
CA ALA A 104 13.36 11.09 5.89
C ALA A 104 14.85 11.10 5.55
N SER A 105 15.72 10.89 6.54
CA SER A 105 17.16 10.76 6.33
C SER A 105 17.51 9.48 5.57
N ARG A 106 16.70 8.43 5.74
CA ARG A 106 16.86 7.15 5.06
C ARG A 106 15.52 6.60 4.61
N VAL A 107 15.47 6.10 3.39
CA VAL A 107 14.38 5.30 2.83
C VAL A 107 14.95 3.98 2.34
N PHE A 108 14.24 2.91 2.55
CA PHE A 108 14.59 1.57 2.07
C PHE A 108 13.36 0.91 1.46
N VAL A 109 13.38 0.68 0.16
CA VAL A 109 12.31 -0.04 -0.54
C VAL A 109 12.58 -1.54 -0.44
N PHE A 110 11.69 -2.27 0.20
CA PHE A 110 11.89 -3.69 0.49
C PHE A 110 10.98 -4.64 -0.30
N ASP A 111 9.88 -4.14 -0.84
CA ASP A 111 8.96 -4.96 -1.64
C ASP A 111 8.20 -4.10 -2.65
N HIS A 112 7.73 -4.74 -3.72
CA HIS A 112 6.76 -4.19 -4.66
C HIS A 112 5.84 -5.29 -5.15
N GLY A 113 4.66 -4.90 -5.63
CA GLY A 113 3.74 -5.84 -6.24
C GLY A 113 2.84 -5.16 -7.24
N VAL A 114 2.73 -5.75 -8.42
CA VAL A 114 1.74 -5.35 -9.41
C VAL A 114 0.44 -6.09 -9.12
N ARG A 115 -0.65 -5.33 -9.05
CA ARG A 115 -1.99 -5.88 -8.86
C ARG A 115 -2.79 -5.73 -10.14
N ASN A 116 -3.18 -6.85 -10.73
CA ASN A 116 -3.95 -6.89 -11.96
C ASN A 116 -4.93 -8.06 -11.92
N ALA A 117 -6.22 -7.77 -11.93
CA ALA A 117 -7.27 -8.78 -11.91
C ALA A 117 -7.36 -9.60 -13.22
N GLY A 118 -6.76 -9.11 -14.31
CA GLY A 118 -6.77 -9.77 -15.62
C GLY A 118 -5.62 -10.73 -15.88
N LEU A 119 -4.66 -10.87 -14.95
CA LEU A 119 -3.54 -11.80 -15.09
C LEU A 119 -3.79 -13.07 -14.27
N ALA A 120 -3.64 -14.23 -14.92
CA ALA A 120 -3.82 -15.54 -14.26
C ALA A 120 -2.86 -15.75 -13.08
N ASP A 121 -1.63 -15.25 -13.19
CA ASP A 121 -0.58 -15.36 -12.17
C ASP A 121 -0.37 -14.07 -11.35
N GLY A 122 -1.23 -13.06 -11.57
CA GLY A 122 -1.13 -11.77 -10.91
C GLY A 122 -1.73 -11.79 -9.50
N ARG A 123 -1.15 -11.00 -8.59
CA ARG A 123 -1.81 -10.73 -7.31
C ARG A 123 -3.10 -9.97 -7.57
N THR A 124 -4.23 -10.56 -7.20
CA THR A 124 -5.52 -9.86 -7.27
C THR A 124 -5.56 -8.68 -6.30
N PRO A 125 -6.29 -7.61 -6.63
CA PRO A 125 -6.57 -6.55 -5.67
C PRO A 125 -7.19 -7.10 -4.39
N SER A 126 -6.73 -6.65 -3.23
CA SER A 126 -7.35 -7.02 -1.96
C SER A 126 -8.71 -6.33 -1.84
N ARG A 127 -9.73 -7.08 -1.50
CA ARG A 127 -11.07 -6.55 -1.23
C ARG A 127 -11.27 -6.16 0.22
N GLN A 128 -10.48 -6.73 1.13
CA GLN A 128 -10.60 -6.48 2.57
C GLN A 128 -9.81 -5.24 2.98
N VAL A 129 -10.43 -4.41 3.80
CA VAL A 129 -9.75 -3.31 4.49
C VAL A 129 -8.83 -3.91 5.55
N HIS A 130 -7.54 -3.59 5.49
CA HIS A 130 -6.54 -4.15 6.38
C HIS A 130 -5.36 -3.19 6.57
N ASN A 131 -4.61 -3.43 7.62
CA ASN A 131 -3.27 -2.87 7.81
C ASN A 131 -2.24 -3.97 7.54
N ASP A 132 -1.21 -3.67 6.76
CA ASP A 132 -0.12 -4.60 6.48
C ASP A 132 0.75 -4.86 7.71
N HIS A 133 0.91 -3.84 8.56
CA HIS A 133 1.78 -3.87 9.72
C HIS A 133 1.10 -3.34 10.98
N THR A 134 1.52 -3.89 12.11
CA THR A 134 1.13 -3.45 13.44
C THR A 134 2.32 -2.82 14.16
N VAL A 135 2.08 -2.21 15.31
CA VAL A 135 3.15 -1.70 16.20
C VAL A 135 4.18 -2.77 16.59
N ASN A 136 3.80 -4.06 16.54
CA ASN A 136 4.70 -5.18 16.84
C ASN A 136 5.39 -5.74 15.60
N SER A 137 4.71 -5.80 14.46
CA SER A 137 5.27 -6.39 13.24
C SER A 137 6.16 -5.42 12.46
N ALA A 138 5.89 -4.11 12.52
CA ALA A 138 6.70 -3.12 11.82
C ALA A 138 8.18 -3.08 12.29
N PRO A 139 8.49 -3.05 13.62
CA PRO A 139 9.88 -3.12 14.07
C PRO A 139 10.57 -4.44 13.69
N ARG A 140 9.82 -5.55 13.64
CA ARG A 140 10.38 -6.83 13.17
C ARG A 140 10.81 -6.72 11.70
N ARG A 141 9.99 -6.11 10.84
CA ARG A 141 10.35 -5.88 9.43
C ARG A 141 11.64 -5.07 9.28
N VAL A 142 11.82 -4.04 10.09
CA VAL A 142 13.08 -3.28 10.09
C VAL A 142 14.27 -4.18 10.40
N ARG A 143 14.16 -5.05 11.42
CA ARG A 143 15.21 -6.01 11.78
C ARG A 143 15.49 -7.03 10.68
N ASP A 144 14.44 -7.56 10.05
CA ASP A 144 14.55 -8.56 8.99
C ASP A 144 15.33 -8.02 7.78
N HIS A 145 15.19 -6.72 7.46
CA HIS A 145 15.78 -6.13 6.27
C HIS A 145 17.08 -5.36 6.52
N LEU A 146 17.27 -4.79 7.70
CA LEU A 146 18.39 -3.87 7.96
C LEU A 146 19.42 -4.42 8.96
N GLY A 147 19.20 -5.62 9.49
CA GLY A 147 20.19 -6.36 10.27
C GLY A 147 20.82 -5.53 11.39
N SER A 148 22.14 -5.38 11.37
CA SER A 148 22.89 -4.68 12.42
C SER A 148 22.58 -3.20 12.58
N GLU A 149 22.02 -2.55 11.55
CA GLU A 149 21.64 -1.13 11.61
C GLU A 149 20.27 -0.91 12.25
N ALA A 150 19.47 -1.97 12.38
CA ALA A 150 18.06 -1.89 12.75
C ALA A 150 17.84 -1.19 14.09
N GLU A 151 18.59 -1.54 15.13
CA GLU A 151 18.38 -0.99 16.47
C GLU A 151 18.68 0.51 16.55
N ALA A 152 19.71 0.97 15.84
CA ALA A 152 20.04 2.39 15.76
C ALA A 152 18.93 3.18 15.02
N LEU A 153 18.33 2.59 13.99
CA LEU A 153 17.22 3.20 13.26
C LEU A 153 15.93 3.19 14.06
N LEU A 154 15.63 2.09 14.76
CA LEU A 154 14.44 1.93 15.60
C LEU A 154 14.45 2.83 16.83
N SER A 155 15.60 3.35 17.27
CA SER A 155 15.67 4.35 18.33
C SER A 155 15.17 5.73 17.91
N ASN A 156 14.91 5.92 16.62
CA ASN A 156 14.36 7.15 16.03
C ASN A 156 12.93 6.92 15.52
N ARG A 157 12.29 8.01 15.06
CA ARG A 157 11.00 7.90 14.38
C ARG A 157 11.18 7.12 13.07
N PHE A 158 10.40 6.08 12.89
CA PHE A 158 10.34 5.32 11.63
C PHE A 158 8.89 5.06 11.23
N GLY A 159 8.69 4.72 9.96
CA GLY A 159 7.39 4.34 9.43
C GLY A 159 7.52 3.38 8.26
N ILE A 160 6.47 2.60 8.02
CA ILE A 160 6.32 1.83 6.78
C ILE A 160 5.27 2.54 5.93
N VAL A 161 5.60 2.82 4.69
CA VAL A 161 4.79 3.60 3.77
C VAL A 161 4.47 2.76 2.54
N ASN A 162 3.19 2.69 2.18
CA ASN A 162 2.73 2.12 0.93
C ASN A 162 2.63 3.22 -0.13
N VAL A 163 3.26 3.02 -1.28
CA VAL A 163 3.15 3.90 -2.44
C VAL A 163 2.26 3.22 -3.47
N TRP A 164 1.08 3.78 -3.69
CA TRP A 164 0.13 3.29 -4.68
C TRP A 164 0.22 4.12 -5.95
N ARG A 165 0.35 3.44 -7.09
CA ARG A 165 0.42 4.06 -8.41
C ARG A 165 -0.49 3.34 -9.38
N PRO A 166 -1.42 4.03 -10.08
CA PRO A 166 -2.05 3.46 -11.26
C PRO A 166 -1.01 3.32 -12.37
N ILE A 167 -0.91 2.12 -12.98
CA ILE A 167 0.04 1.81 -14.07
C ILE A 167 -0.63 1.73 -15.43
N ARG A 168 -1.95 1.84 -15.45
CA ARG A 168 -2.77 1.98 -16.68
C ARG A 168 -3.76 3.11 -16.46
N GLY A 169 -3.93 3.94 -17.47
CA GLY A 169 -4.97 4.95 -17.53
C GLY A 169 -6.30 4.38 -18.00
#